data_71516c9af77bee76e505ffdbca4ca4c0
#
_entry.id   71516c9af77bee76e505ffdbca4ca4c0
#
_cell.length_a   1.000
_cell.length_b   1.000
_cell.length_c   1.000
_cell.angle_alpha   90.00
_cell.angle_beta   90.00
_cell.angle_gamma   90.00
#
_symmetry.space_group_name_H-M   'P 1'
#
loop_
_entity.id
_entity.type
_entity.pdbx_description
1 polymer ?
#
loop_
_entity_poly.entity_id
_entity_poly.type
_entity_poly.pdbx_seq_one_letter_code
_entity_poly.pdbx_strand_id
1 'polypeptide(L)'
;MATQNTTPNMPTIDEFRTRLKRHGLKATRQRLEVHEAMRTLGHASADMVSEEIGRRGNVKVTVASVYNILSQLADLRIYNRRLSGNNKMYFDVNNFRHIHLYDRENHHYRDVFDEELMDLVQTHLKRRKFRGFTVEDIDIQLIARPTRKSKNA
;
A
#
# COMPACT_ATOMS: atom_id res chain seq x y z
N MET A 1 1.02 23.49 -6.19
CA MET A 1 1.82 22.99 -5.05
C MET A 1 1.91 21.50 -5.14
N ALA A 2 3.10 21.00 -5.33
CA ALA A 2 3.33 19.57 -5.18
C ALA A 2 3.12 19.25 -3.70
N THR A 3 1.98 18.69 -3.35
CA THR A 3 1.83 18.03 -2.06
C THR A 3 2.83 16.88 -2.05
N GLN A 4 3.93 17.09 -1.36
CA GLN A 4 4.80 15.99 -1.05
C GLN A 4 3.94 14.93 -0.36
N ASN A 5 3.80 13.79 -0.99
CA ASN A 5 3.24 12.58 -0.37
C ASN A 5 4.22 12.08 0.70
N THR A 6 4.48 12.89 1.69
CA THR A 6 5.02 12.38 2.94
C THR A 6 3.83 11.75 3.66
N THR A 7 3.65 10.49 3.46
CA THR A 7 2.70 9.70 4.24
C THR A 7 3.22 9.70 5.68
N PRO A 8 2.60 10.42 6.60
CA PRO A 8 3.21 10.64 7.93
C PRO A 8 3.23 9.39 8.81
N ASN A 9 2.85 8.23 8.31
CA ASN A 9 2.62 7.04 9.11
C ASN A 9 3.07 5.73 8.49
N MET A 10 4.03 5.80 7.58
CA MET A 10 4.73 4.59 7.16
C MET A 10 5.57 4.07 8.31
N PRO A 11 5.48 2.77 8.65
CA PRO A 11 6.34 2.20 9.68
C PRO A 11 7.81 2.43 9.37
N THR A 12 8.56 2.87 10.36
CA THR A 12 10.02 2.91 10.29
C THR A 12 10.56 1.48 10.20
N ILE A 13 11.85 1.34 9.90
CA ILE A 13 12.49 0.03 9.90
C ILE A 13 12.39 -0.63 11.28
N ASP A 14 12.55 0.11 12.35
CA ASP A 14 12.45 -0.43 13.72
C ASP A 14 11.03 -0.89 14.06
N GLU A 15 10.03 -0.11 13.68
CA GLU A 15 8.63 -0.49 13.82
C GLU A 15 8.30 -1.73 12.99
N PHE A 16 8.83 -1.82 11.78
CA PHE A 16 8.67 -3.00 10.92
C PHE A 16 9.32 -4.24 11.54
N ARG A 17 10.54 -4.13 12.08
CA ARG A 17 11.19 -5.21 12.81
C ARG A 17 10.34 -5.69 13.99
N THR A 18 9.76 -4.77 14.73
CA THR A 18 8.88 -5.08 15.85
C THR A 18 7.64 -5.85 15.40
N ARG A 19 7.04 -5.43 14.29
CA ARG A 19 5.87 -6.11 13.72
C ARG A 19 6.20 -7.52 13.24
N LEU A 20 7.34 -7.69 12.55
CA LEU A 20 7.81 -9.01 12.15
C LEU A 20 7.97 -9.93 13.36
N LYS A 21 8.60 -9.44 14.42
CA LYS A 21 8.82 -10.20 15.65
C LYS A 21 7.50 -10.63 16.30
N ARG A 22 6.50 -9.75 16.35
CA ARG A 22 5.16 -10.07 16.86
C ARG A 22 4.49 -11.22 16.13
N HIS A 23 4.79 -11.39 14.86
CA HIS A 23 4.28 -12.48 14.02
C HIS A 23 5.24 -13.67 13.93
N GLY A 24 6.30 -13.70 14.73
CA GLY A 24 7.27 -14.79 14.72
C GLY A 24 8.16 -14.84 13.49
N LEU A 25 8.27 -13.74 12.74
CA LEU A 25 9.08 -13.65 11.55
C LEU A 25 10.44 -13.02 11.83
N LYS A 26 11.46 -13.58 11.19
CA LYS A 26 12.81 -13.02 11.24
C LYS A 26 12.90 -11.77 10.36
N ALA A 27 13.61 -10.75 10.83
CA ALA A 27 13.94 -9.56 10.06
C ALA A 27 15.13 -9.87 9.13
N THR A 28 14.87 -10.67 8.09
CA THR A 28 15.89 -10.99 7.09
C THR A 28 16.26 -9.76 6.28
N ARG A 29 17.46 -9.76 5.73
CA ARG A 29 17.93 -8.65 4.88
C ARG A 29 16.97 -8.39 3.71
N GLN A 30 16.48 -9.44 3.06
CA GLN A 30 15.51 -9.29 1.97
C GLN A 30 14.20 -8.63 2.43
N ARG A 31 13.65 -9.04 3.57
CA ARG A 31 12.43 -8.41 4.11
C ARG A 31 12.63 -6.93 4.42
N LEU A 32 13.79 -6.58 4.98
CA LEU A 32 14.11 -5.19 5.28
C LEU A 32 14.27 -4.35 4.01
N GLU A 33 14.92 -4.89 2.98
CA GLU A 33 15.05 -4.21 1.69
C GLU A 33 13.70 -4.05 0.97
N VAL A 34 12.82 -5.04 1.07
CA VAL A 34 11.45 -4.91 0.56
C VAL A 34 10.73 -3.76 1.27
N HIS A 35 10.85 -3.66 2.58
CA HIS A 35 10.21 -2.59 3.34
C HIS A 35 10.77 -1.21 2.98
N GLU A 36 12.08 -1.07 2.85
CA GLU A 36 12.70 0.18 2.41
C GLU A 36 12.22 0.61 1.02
N ALA A 37 12.15 -0.33 0.08
CA ALA A 37 11.62 -0.07 -1.24
C ALA A 37 10.14 0.37 -1.19
N MET A 38 9.34 -0.31 -0.38
CA MET A 38 7.93 0.05 -0.19
C MET A 38 7.75 1.43 0.45
N ARG A 39 8.61 1.80 1.40
CA ARG A 39 8.60 3.16 1.98
C ARG A 39 8.86 4.23 0.93
N THR A 40 9.71 3.96 -0.02
CA THR A 40 9.99 4.88 -1.14
C THR A 40 8.84 4.95 -2.13
N LEU A 41 8.24 3.80 -2.47
CA LEU A 41 7.23 3.70 -3.52
C LEU A 41 5.81 3.98 -3.04
N GLY A 42 5.51 3.71 -1.77
CA GLY A 42 4.19 3.84 -1.17
C GLY A 42 3.23 2.73 -1.58
N HIS A 43 2.85 2.70 -2.84
CA HIS A 43 2.05 1.65 -3.47
C HIS A 43 2.86 1.02 -4.59
N ALA A 44 3.01 -0.29 -4.58
CA ALA A 44 3.83 -0.94 -5.59
C ALA A 44 3.44 -2.39 -5.83
N SER A 45 3.64 -2.84 -7.06
CA SER A 45 3.63 -4.26 -7.42
C SER A 45 4.98 -4.91 -7.09
N ALA A 46 5.02 -6.24 -7.10
CA ALA A 46 6.28 -6.97 -6.88
C ALA A 46 7.36 -6.62 -7.91
N ASP A 47 6.96 -6.38 -9.16
CA ASP A 47 7.88 -5.94 -10.22
C ASP A 47 8.54 -4.61 -9.88
N MET A 48 7.74 -3.63 -9.45
CA MET A 48 8.23 -2.31 -9.06
C MET A 48 9.17 -2.37 -7.87
N VAL A 49 8.83 -3.18 -6.86
CA VAL A 49 9.67 -3.36 -5.67
C VAL A 49 10.98 -4.05 -6.04
N SER A 50 10.94 -5.09 -6.87
CA SER A 50 12.13 -5.80 -7.35
C SER A 50 13.07 -4.85 -8.12
N GLU A 51 12.52 -4.03 -8.98
CA GLU A 51 13.28 -3.00 -9.73
C GLU A 51 13.94 -1.98 -8.80
N GLU A 52 13.22 -1.48 -7.81
CA GLU A 52 13.76 -0.54 -6.83
C GLU A 52 14.89 -1.17 -5.99
N ILE A 53 14.72 -2.42 -5.57
CA ILE A 53 15.79 -3.13 -4.84
C ILE A 53 17.01 -3.32 -5.74
N GLY A 54 16.81 -3.69 -7.00
CA GLY A 54 17.89 -3.82 -7.98
C GLY A 54 18.65 -2.51 -8.19
N ARG A 55 17.95 -1.40 -8.25
CA ARG A 55 18.55 -0.06 -8.37
C ARG A 55 19.41 0.29 -7.16
N ARG A 56 19.02 -0.09 -5.96
CA ARG A 56 19.80 0.14 -4.73
C ARG A 56 21.05 -0.72 -4.63
N GLY A 57 21.01 -1.94 -5.17
CA GLY A 57 22.16 -2.83 -5.27
C GLY A 57 22.63 -3.48 -3.99
N ASN A 58 21.87 -3.41 -2.89
CA ASN A 58 22.26 -3.96 -1.58
C ASN A 58 22.09 -5.47 -1.48
N VAL A 59 21.08 -6.01 -2.15
CA VAL A 59 20.77 -7.45 -2.20
C VAL A 59 20.28 -7.82 -3.59
N LYS A 60 20.41 -9.11 -3.91
CA LYS A 60 19.80 -9.68 -5.11
C LYS A 60 18.49 -10.35 -4.73
N VAL A 61 17.41 -10.00 -5.44
CA VAL A 61 16.09 -10.61 -5.27
C VAL A 61 15.51 -10.95 -6.62
N THR A 62 14.66 -11.97 -6.66
CA THR A 62 13.81 -12.26 -7.82
C THR A 62 12.43 -11.66 -7.60
N VAL A 63 11.71 -11.39 -8.66
CA VAL A 63 10.31 -10.91 -8.57
C VAL A 63 9.46 -11.91 -7.78
N ALA A 64 9.66 -13.21 -7.99
CA ALA A 64 8.95 -14.26 -7.25
C ALA A 64 9.21 -14.20 -5.75
N SER A 65 10.46 -14.01 -5.32
CA SER A 65 10.82 -13.86 -3.90
C SER A 65 10.17 -12.61 -3.30
N VAL A 66 10.21 -11.50 -4.01
CA VAL A 66 9.58 -10.24 -3.58
C VAL A 66 8.07 -10.42 -3.45
N TYR A 67 7.43 -11.04 -4.43
CA TYR A 67 5.99 -11.32 -4.39
C TYR A 67 5.62 -12.18 -3.16
N ASN A 68 6.40 -13.23 -2.88
CA ASN A 68 6.16 -14.09 -1.73
C ASN A 68 6.31 -13.33 -0.41
N ILE A 69 7.31 -12.46 -0.28
CA ILE A 69 7.49 -11.62 0.91
C ILE A 69 6.31 -10.66 1.07
N LEU A 70 5.95 -9.94 0.01
CA LEU A 70 4.83 -9.00 0.04
C LEU A 70 3.51 -9.69 0.36
N SER A 71 3.26 -10.85 -0.24
CA SER A 71 2.04 -11.64 0.01
C SER A 71 1.95 -12.11 1.45
N GLN A 72 3.05 -12.60 2.02
CA GLN A 72 3.10 -13.00 3.43
C GLN A 72 2.81 -11.81 4.36
N LEU A 73 3.40 -10.66 4.08
CA LEU A 73 3.17 -9.44 4.87
C LEU A 73 1.72 -8.96 4.78
N ALA A 74 1.10 -9.12 3.61
CA ALA A 74 -0.31 -8.80 3.42
C ALA A 74 -1.23 -9.81 4.13
N ASP A 75 -0.91 -11.09 4.08
CA ASP A 75 -1.68 -12.13 4.81
C ASP A 75 -1.65 -11.89 6.32
N LEU A 76 -0.56 -11.38 6.84
CA LEU A 76 -0.40 -10.99 8.25
C LEU A 76 -0.95 -9.60 8.57
N ARG A 77 -1.53 -8.91 7.59
CA ARG A 77 -2.05 -7.54 7.73
C ARG A 77 -0.99 -6.50 8.16
N ILE A 78 0.27 -6.80 7.97
CA ILE A 78 1.36 -5.82 8.10
C ILE A 78 1.31 -4.86 6.92
N TYR A 79 0.99 -5.39 5.72
CA TYR A 79 0.69 -4.62 4.52
C TYR A 79 -0.76 -4.84 4.10
N ASN A 80 -1.25 -3.97 3.25
CA ASN A 80 -2.50 -4.17 2.52
C ASN A 80 -2.20 -4.56 1.07
N ARG A 81 -3.14 -5.22 0.41
CA ARG A 81 -3.03 -5.54 -1.01
C ARG A 81 -4.35 -5.28 -1.72
N ARG A 82 -4.25 -4.96 -3.00
CA ARG A 82 -5.40 -4.86 -3.88
C ARG A 82 -5.04 -5.23 -5.31
N LEU A 83 -5.98 -5.84 -6.00
CA LEU A 83 -5.87 -6.13 -7.42
C LEU A 83 -6.28 -4.88 -8.21
N SER A 84 -5.39 -4.39 -9.07
CA SER A 84 -5.69 -3.23 -9.89
C SER A 84 -6.40 -3.61 -11.19
N GLY A 85 -6.91 -2.59 -11.88
CA GLY A 85 -7.60 -2.78 -13.17
C GLY A 85 -6.75 -3.39 -14.29
N ASN A 86 -5.43 -3.42 -14.15
CA ASN A 86 -4.51 -4.09 -15.08
C ASN A 86 -4.15 -5.53 -14.66
N ASN A 87 -4.91 -6.13 -13.73
CA ASN A 87 -4.68 -7.47 -13.18
C ASN A 87 -3.36 -7.64 -12.41
N LYS A 88 -2.73 -6.55 -12.00
CA LYS A 88 -1.56 -6.61 -11.13
C LYS A 88 -1.95 -6.42 -9.67
N MET A 89 -1.29 -7.18 -8.79
CA MET A 89 -1.44 -7.00 -7.35
C MET A 89 -0.52 -5.87 -6.88
N TYR A 90 -1.13 -4.88 -6.23
CA TYR A 90 -0.41 -3.78 -5.58
C TYR A 90 -0.44 -3.96 -4.08
N PHE A 91 0.64 -3.54 -3.43
CA PHE A 91 0.81 -3.59 -1.99
C PHE A 91 1.00 -2.19 -1.44
N ASP A 92 0.59 -2.00 -0.21
CA ASP A 92 0.55 -0.70 0.46
C ASP A 92 0.99 -0.89 1.91
N VAL A 93 1.89 -0.04 2.38
CA VAL A 93 2.43 -0.08 3.75
C VAL A 93 1.71 0.88 4.70
N ASN A 94 0.81 1.71 4.19
CA ASN A 94 0.19 2.76 4.97
C ASN A 94 -0.89 2.18 5.89
N ASN A 95 -0.73 2.39 7.20
CA ASN A 95 -1.68 1.93 8.21
C ASN A 95 -2.74 2.97 8.57
N PHE A 96 -2.69 4.13 7.95
CA PHE A 96 -3.66 5.18 8.20
C PHE A 96 -4.93 4.96 7.42
N ARG A 97 -6.04 5.37 8.00
CA ARG A 97 -7.31 5.46 7.29
C ARG A 97 -7.15 6.43 6.14
N HIS A 98 -7.17 5.93 4.94
CA HIS A 98 -7.04 6.73 3.73
C HIS A 98 -7.92 6.18 2.62
N ILE A 99 -8.17 7.02 1.65
CA ILE A 99 -8.89 6.70 0.43
C ILE A 99 -7.84 6.52 -0.65
N HIS A 100 -8.03 5.54 -1.51
CA HIS A 100 -7.16 5.33 -2.66
C HIS A 100 -7.72 6.08 -3.88
N LEU A 101 -6.90 6.89 -4.49
CA LEU A 101 -7.16 7.44 -5.82
C LEU A 101 -6.40 6.58 -6.83
N TYR A 102 -7.12 5.86 -7.66
CA TYR A 102 -6.55 5.02 -8.70
C TYR A 102 -6.63 5.71 -10.06
N ASP A 103 -5.46 6.02 -10.61
CA ASP A 103 -5.34 6.51 -11.98
C ASP A 103 -5.42 5.31 -12.93
N ARG A 104 -6.53 5.17 -13.62
CA ARG A 104 -6.78 4.03 -14.50
C ARG A 104 -6.00 4.08 -15.82
N GLU A 105 -5.44 5.22 -16.19
CA GLU A 105 -4.64 5.35 -17.41
C GLU A 105 -3.19 4.93 -17.20
N ASN A 106 -2.60 5.37 -16.07
CA ASN A 106 -1.20 5.12 -15.76
C ASN A 106 -1.00 4.00 -14.73
N HIS A 107 -2.09 3.46 -14.18
CA HIS A 107 -2.08 2.41 -13.15
C HIS A 107 -1.27 2.79 -11.91
N HIS A 108 -1.45 4.02 -11.44
CA HIS A 108 -0.85 4.51 -10.22
C HIS A 108 -1.88 4.70 -9.12
N TYR A 109 -1.47 4.43 -7.89
CA TYR A 109 -2.26 4.75 -6.70
C TYR A 109 -1.68 5.96 -5.99
N ARG A 110 -2.57 6.76 -5.44
CA ARG A 110 -2.23 7.86 -4.55
C ARG A 110 -3.17 7.85 -3.36
N ASP A 111 -2.63 8.11 -2.17
CA ASP A 111 -3.44 8.23 -0.97
C ASP A 111 -4.13 9.58 -0.92
N VAL A 112 -5.38 9.55 -0.49
CA VAL A 112 -6.17 10.75 -0.21
C VAL A 112 -6.61 10.67 1.24
N PHE A 113 -6.26 11.67 2.02
CA PHE A 113 -6.64 11.76 3.42
C PHE A 113 -7.86 12.65 3.56
N ASP A 114 -9.00 12.06 3.82
CA ASP A 114 -10.28 12.71 4.01
C ASP A 114 -10.98 12.09 5.22
N GLU A 115 -10.64 12.61 6.39
CA GLU A 115 -11.18 12.10 7.65
C GLU A 115 -12.70 12.31 7.73
N GLU A 116 -13.20 13.39 7.19
CA GLU A 116 -14.63 13.70 7.20
C GLU A 116 -15.42 12.65 6.43
N LEU A 117 -14.99 12.31 5.22
CA LEU A 117 -15.61 11.25 4.43
C LEU A 117 -15.54 9.89 5.13
N MET A 118 -14.38 9.55 5.68
CA MET A 118 -14.19 8.29 6.40
C MET A 118 -15.10 8.20 7.62
N ASP A 119 -15.26 9.28 8.37
CA ASP A 119 -16.14 9.33 9.53
C ASP A 119 -17.62 9.22 9.12
N LEU A 120 -18.03 9.86 8.04
CA LEU A 120 -19.37 9.72 7.48
C LEU A 120 -19.69 8.27 7.11
N VAL A 121 -18.77 7.62 6.39
CA VAL A 121 -18.95 6.22 5.96
C VAL A 121 -19.01 5.30 7.17
N GLN A 122 -18.10 5.44 8.13
CA GLN A 122 -18.09 4.61 9.33
C GLN A 122 -19.34 4.81 10.18
N THR A 123 -19.76 6.05 10.39
CA THR A 123 -20.97 6.38 11.16
C THR A 123 -22.21 5.79 10.51
N HIS A 124 -22.30 5.87 9.19
CA HIS A 124 -23.41 5.28 8.45
C HIS A 124 -23.42 3.75 8.59
N LEU A 125 -22.26 3.11 8.43
CA LEU A 125 -22.14 1.64 8.48
C LEU A 125 -22.36 1.06 9.87
N LYS A 126 -22.09 1.79 10.95
CA LYS A 126 -22.40 1.34 12.33
C LYS A 126 -23.88 1.06 12.54
N ARG A 127 -24.76 1.73 11.79
CA ARG A 127 -26.20 1.56 11.86
C ARG A 127 -26.72 0.41 11.00
N ARG A 128 -25.87 -0.19 10.19
CA ARG A 128 -26.24 -1.25 9.27
C ARG A 128 -25.73 -2.60 9.75
N LYS A 129 -26.57 -3.61 9.56
CA LYS A 129 -26.21 -5.00 9.79
C LYS A 129 -26.21 -5.73 8.46
N PHE A 130 -25.19 -6.53 8.24
CA PHE A 130 -25.07 -7.39 7.07
C PHE A 130 -25.23 -8.82 7.51
N ARG A 131 -26.40 -9.42 7.20
CA ARG A 131 -26.74 -10.75 7.67
C ARG A 131 -25.67 -11.79 7.30
N GLY A 132 -25.09 -12.42 8.31
CA GLY A 132 -24.06 -13.44 8.12
C GLY A 132 -22.65 -12.91 7.92
N PHE A 133 -22.44 -11.58 8.01
CA PHE A 133 -21.14 -10.95 7.81
C PHE A 133 -20.82 -9.95 8.92
N THR A 134 -19.56 -9.89 9.28
CA THR A 134 -19.00 -8.83 10.12
C THR A 134 -18.07 -7.98 9.24
N VAL A 135 -18.30 -6.68 9.22
CA VAL A 135 -17.40 -5.76 8.49
C VAL A 135 -16.13 -5.57 9.30
N GLU A 136 -15.02 -6.00 8.77
CA GLU A 136 -13.71 -5.89 9.43
C GLU A 136 -12.97 -4.61 9.04
N ASP A 137 -13.17 -4.13 7.83
CA ASP A 137 -12.47 -2.96 7.31
C ASP A 137 -13.29 -2.28 6.20
N ILE A 138 -12.93 -1.03 5.92
CA ILE A 138 -13.54 -0.23 4.85
C ILE A 138 -12.42 0.23 3.91
N ASP A 139 -12.55 -0.16 2.66
CA ASP A 139 -11.63 0.25 1.60
C ASP A 139 -12.40 1.06 0.55
N ILE A 140 -12.03 2.32 0.39
CA ILE A 140 -12.65 3.22 -0.58
C ILE A 140 -11.64 3.51 -1.68
N GLN A 141 -12.05 3.28 -2.91
CA GLN A 141 -11.25 3.57 -4.08
C GLN A 141 -12.01 4.53 -5.00
N LEU A 142 -11.39 5.65 -5.29
CA LEU A 142 -11.82 6.55 -6.34
C LEU A 142 -11.13 6.16 -7.63
N ILE A 143 -11.91 5.88 -8.67
CA ILE A 143 -11.38 5.54 -9.99
C ILE A 143 -11.33 6.82 -10.81
N ALA A 144 -10.14 7.25 -11.17
CA ALA A 144 -9.90 8.52 -11.79
C ALA A 144 -9.08 8.38 -13.08
N ARG A 145 -9.07 9.43 -13.84
CA ARG A 145 -8.14 9.62 -14.96
C ARG A 145 -7.51 11.01 -14.83
N PRO A 146 -6.30 11.22 -15.31
CA PRO A 146 -5.71 12.54 -15.30
C PRO A 146 -6.60 13.53 -16.03
N THR A 147 -6.73 14.72 -15.48
CA THR A 147 -7.25 15.85 -16.23
C THR A 147 -6.27 16.18 -17.34
N ARG A 148 -6.72 16.80 -18.42
CA ARG A 148 -5.81 17.18 -19.50
C ARG A 148 -4.60 17.91 -18.94
N LYS A 149 -3.41 17.36 -19.21
CA LYS A 149 -2.17 18.07 -18.88
C LYS A 149 -2.18 19.43 -19.57
N SER A 150 -1.86 20.48 -18.85
CA SER A 150 -1.48 21.71 -19.51
C SER A 150 -0.30 21.37 -20.43
N LYS A 151 -0.30 21.89 -21.68
CA LYS A 151 0.73 21.62 -22.68
C LYS A 151 2.14 22.10 -22.25
N ASN A 152 2.27 22.65 -21.05
CA ASN A 152 3.48 23.24 -20.51
C ASN A 152 4.04 22.48 -19.30
N ALA A 153 3.68 21.23 -19.16
CA ALA A 153 4.30 20.40 -18.12
C ALA A 153 5.51 19.69 -18.67
#